data_a3aafd8c5f698c0951953f36fb7f838b
#
_entry.id   a3aafd8c5f698c0951953f36fb7f838b
#
_cell.length_a   1.000
_cell.length_b   1.000
_cell.length_c   1.000
_cell.angle_alpha   90.00
_cell.angle_beta   90.00
_cell.angle_gamma   90.00
#
_symmetry.space_group_name_H-M   'P 1'
#
loop_
_entity.id
_entity.type
_entity.pdbx_description
1 polymer ?
#
loop_
_entity_poly.entity_id
_entity_poly.type
_entity_poly.pdbx_seq_one_letter_code
_entity_poly.pdbx_strand_id
1 'polypeptide(L)'
;KVEQGVHPDLMIVDEGEAELKVDLARQIKAENAIIPNDGERRVTVIHHAQNLNPMAQNALLKELEEPPAYAFFILTAEQPDSLLQTVRSRCTKFALEPSQAAVSDEEAASLLAPYLAAVAERREDRMMLGAMGLEKTPRRALLGVLGILQVAVRDAIFVSKALPQKPLQPALRKQTQALAGAVSTERLLAVYDFIDVLIDRVSRNAASAAVTCALTSDI
;
A
#
# COMPACT_ATOMS: atom_id res chain seq x y z
N LYS A 1 11.92 -5.45 8.93
CA LYS A 1 11.30 -5.12 10.24
C LYS A 1 10.04 -4.28 10.04
N VAL A 2 10.08 -3.18 9.26
CA VAL A 2 8.89 -2.34 8.98
C VAL A 2 7.81 -3.14 8.28
N GLU A 3 8.14 -3.90 7.24
CA GLU A 3 7.22 -4.77 6.48
C GLU A 3 6.59 -5.90 7.32
N GLN A 4 7.21 -6.23 8.44
CA GLN A 4 6.72 -7.26 9.37
C GLN A 4 5.90 -6.68 10.53
N GLY A 5 5.68 -5.35 10.57
CA GLY A 5 4.97 -4.68 11.65
C GLY A 5 5.68 -4.74 13.03
N VAL A 6 6.97 -5.09 13.05
CA VAL A 6 7.75 -5.35 14.29
C VAL A 6 8.95 -4.39 14.37
N HIS A 7 8.82 -3.16 13.90
CA HIS A 7 9.88 -2.17 14.08
C HIS A 7 9.70 -1.46 15.42
N PRO A 8 10.70 -1.44 16.32
CA PRO A 8 10.56 -0.85 17.66
C PRO A 8 10.28 0.65 17.63
N ASP A 9 10.67 1.34 16.55
CA ASP A 9 10.47 2.78 16.37
C ASP A 9 9.27 3.13 15.49
N LEU A 10 8.39 2.15 15.18
CA LEU A 10 7.16 2.34 14.43
C LEU A 10 5.97 1.93 15.29
N MET A 11 5.13 2.90 15.65
CA MET A 11 3.84 2.68 16.28
C MET A 11 2.73 2.86 15.25
N ILE A 12 1.92 1.83 15.04
CA ILE A 12 0.73 1.90 14.18
C ILE A 12 -0.50 1.76 15.07
N VAL A 13 -1.36 2.75 15.01
CA VAL A 13 -2.67 2.76 15.66
C VAL A 13 -3.72 2.57 14.58
N ASP A 14 -4.37 1.42 14.59
CA ASP A 14 -5.46 1.06 13.69
C ASP A 14 -6.49 0.23 14.47
N GLU A 15 -7.52 0.90 14.97
CA GLU A 15 -8.65 0.25 15.66
C GLU A 15 -9.90 0.18 14.75
N GLY A 16 -9.71 0.34 13.45
CA GLY A 16 -10.79 0.32 12.47
C GLY A 16 -11.77 1.46 12.70
N GLU A 17 -13.06 1.14 12.83
CA GLU A 17 -14.14 2.12 13.03
C GLU A 17 -14.35 2.52 14.51
N ALA A 18 -13.58 1.96 15.43
CA ALA A 18 -13.77 2.25 16.85
C ALA A 18 -13.36 3.69 17.21
N GLU A 19 -14.05 4.26 18.21
CA GLU A 19 -13.70 5.58 18.74
C GLU A 19 -12.35 5.55 19.45
N LEU A 20 -11.41 6.38 19.00
CA LEU A 20 -10.10 6.54 19.62
C LEU A 20 -10.16 7.53 20.79
N LYS A 21 -9.96 7.02 21.99
CA LYS A 21 -10.13 7.75 23.24
C LYS A 21 -8.83 8.40 23.73
N VAL A 22 -8.95 9.25 24.75
CA VAL A 22 -7.83 10.02 25.32
C VAL A 22 -6.70 9.15 25.88
N ASP A 23 -6.98 7.92 26.28
CA ASP A 23 -5.94 7.02 26.80
C ASP A 23 -4.94 6.62 25.70
N LEU A 24 -5.38 6.50 24.46
CA LEU A 24 -4.50 6.34 23.32
C LEU A 24 -3.55 7.54 23.14
N ALA A 25 -4.05 8.76 23.28
CA ALA A 25 -3.20 9.95 23.19
C ALA A 25 -2.14 9.97 24.30
N ARG A 26 -2.47 9.49 25.49
CA ARG A 26 -1.51 9.33 26.60
C ARG A 26 -0.46 8.27 26.30
N GLN A 27 -0.87 7.14 25.69
CA GLN A 27 0.04 6.08 25.27
C GLN A 27 1.01 6.59 24.20
N ILE A 28 0.50 7.26 23.16
CA ILE A 28 1.31 7.88 22.11
C ILE A 28 2.35 8.83 22.71
N LYS A 29 1.94 9.66 23.67
CA LYS A 29 2.83 10.59 24.36
C LYS A 29 3.93 9.86 25.14
N ALA A 30 3.59 8.81 25.86
CA ALA A 30 4.56 8.02 26.63
C ALA A 30 5.58 7.33 25.70
N GLU A 31 5.13 6.77 24.60
CA GLU A 31 5.97 6.14 23.58
C GLU A 31 6.89 7.15 22.88
N ASN A 32 6.39 8.32 22.54
CA ASN A 32 7.20 9.36 21.89
C ASN A 32 8.19 10.07 22.83
N ALA A 33 8.08 9.89 24.13
CA ALA A 33 9.09 10.35 25.09
C ALA A 33 10.36 9.47 25.08
N ILE A 34 10.30 8.28 24.45
CA ILE A 34 11.41 7.34 24.37
C ILE A 34 12.21 7.61 23.09
N ILE A 35 13.53 7.75 23.20
CA ILE A 35 14.44 7.91 22.08
C ILE A 35 14.34 6.68 21.14
N PRO A 36 14.44 6.86 19.80
CA PRO A 36 14.45 5.74 18.87
C PRO A 36 15.51 4.69 19.21
N ASN A 37 15.19 3.43 18.96
CA ASN A 37 16.00 2.28 19.36
C ASN A 37 16.93 1.82 18.23
N ASP A 38 16.41 1.70 17.02
CA ASP A 38 17.11 1.17 15.84
C ASP A 38 17.32 2.23 14.75
N GLY A 39 16.50 3.28 14.73
CA GLY A 39 16.50 4.32 13.71
C GLY A 39 16.87 5.70 14.25
N GLU A 40 16.94 6.67 13.34
CA GLU A 40 17.10 8.09 13.69
C GLU A 40 15.76 8.75 14.07
N ARG A 41 14.65 8.10 13.77
CA ARG A 41 13.30 8.65 13.91
C ARG A 41 12.34 7.62 14.48
N ARG A 42 11.43 8.11 15.29
CA ARG A 42 10.27 7.37 15.78
C ARG A 42 9.04 7.85 14.98
N VAL A 43 8.34 6.90 14.37
CA VAL A 43 7.17 7.20 13.52
C VAL A 43 5.92 6.67 14.21
N THR A 44 4.94 7.54 14.41
CA THR A 44 3.60 7.18 14.89
C THR A 44 2.59 7.40 13.77
N VAL A 45 1.95 6.31 13.33
CA VAL A 45 0.89 6.34 12.32
C VAL A 45 -0.45 6.16 13.03
N ILE A 46 -1.37 7.09 12.83
CA ILE A 46 -2.74 7.02 13.35
C ILE A 46 -3.67 6.86 12.14
N HIS A 47 -4.15 5.65 11.92
CA HIS A 47 -5.17 5.39 10.91
C HIS A 47 -6.55 5.86 11.38
N HIS A 48 -7.37 6.30 10.42
CA HIS A 48 -8.73 6.78 10.68
C HIS A 48 -8.78 7.85 11.79
N ALA A 49 -7.89 8.85 11.70
CA ALA A 49 -7.76 9.90 12.71
C ALA A 49 -9.08 10.70 12.94
N GLN A 50 -10.03 10.64 11.98
CA GLN A 50 -11.38 11.17 12.17
C GLN A 50 -12.12 10.51 13.35
N ASN A 51 -11.72 9.31 13.77
CA ASN A 51 -12.32 8.58 14.89
C ASN A 51 -11.77 9.04 16.27
N LEU A 52 -10.74 9.90 16.29
CA LEU A 52 -10.29 10.54 17.52
C LEU A 52 -11.38 11.43 18.09
N ASN A 53 -11.83 11.16 19.32
CA ASN A 53 -12.76 12.06 19.97
C ASN A 53 -12.09 13.41 20.29
N PRO A 54 -12.87 14.48 20.54
CA PRO A 54 -12.31 15.81 20.79
C PRO A 54 -11.32 15.89 21.95
N MET A 55 -11.49 15.04 22.97
CA MET A 55 -10.57 14.98 24.12
C MET A 55 -9.21 14.37 23.70
N ALA A 56 -9.22 13.31 22.88
CA ALA A 56 -8.01 12.69 22.36
C ALA A 56 -7.28 13.64 21.40
N GLN A 57 -8.02 14.31 20.50
CA GLN A 57 -7.44 15.32 19.62
C GLN A 57 -6.75 16.44 20.38
N ASN A 58 -7.41 16.99 21.41
CA ASN A 58 -6.83 18.03 22.25
C ASN A 58 -5.60 17.56 23.04
N ALA A 59 -5.61 16.29 23.49
CA ALA A 59 -4.47 15.72 24.22
C ALA A 59 -3.22 15.56 23.33
N LEU A 60 -3.40 15.39 22.01
CA LEU A 60 -2.31 15.29 21.03
C LEU A 60 -1.76 16.65 20.58
N LEU A 61 -2.46 17.75 20.81
CA LEU A 61 -2.04 19.06 20.30
C LEU A 61 -0.63 19.44 20.68
N LYS A 62 -0.22 19.19 21.93
CA LYS A 62 1.13 19.52 22.40
C LYS A 62 2.21 18.73 21.67
N GLU A 63 1.95 17.45 21.41
CA GLU A 63 2.90 16.57 20.69
C GLU A 63 2.98 16.94 19.21
N LEU A 64 1.90 17.47 18.63
CA LEU A 64 1.89 17.93 17.25
C LEU A 64 2.48 19.34 17.08
N GLU A 65 2.46 20.15 18.15
CA GLU A 65 2.98 21.52 18.13
C GLU A 65 4.49 21.58 18.32
N GLU A 66 5.00 20.83 19.29
CA GLU A 66 6.41 20.78 19.64
C GLU A 66 6.89 19.32 19.77
N PRO A 67 6.89 18.55 18.66
CA PRO A 67 7.35 17.17 18.69
C PRO A 67 8.87 17.12 19.01
N PRO A 68 9.33 16.09 19.72
CA PRO A 68 10.76 15.81 19.81
C PRO A 68 11.37 15.73 18.41
N ALA A 69 12.61 16.17 18.23
CA ALA A 69 13.26 16.25 16.90
C ALA A 69 13.28 14.92 16.12
N TYR A 70 13.19 13.81 16.83
CA TYR A 70 13.14 12.46 16.27
C TYR A 70 11.72 11.93 16.05
N ALA A 71 10.67 12.58 16.59
CA ALA A 71 9.30 12.09 16.47
C ALA A 71 8.64 12.57 15.16
N PHE A 72 7.96 11.65 14.50
CA PHE A 72 7.25 11.91 13.26
C PHE A 72 5.82 11.34 13.34
N PHE A 73 4.83 12.16 12.99
CA PHE A 73 3.43 11.77 13.03
C PHE A 73 2.84 11.70 11.64
N ILE A 74 2.12 10.63 11.35
CA ILE A 74 1.31 10.47 10.13
C ILE A 74 -0.12 10.19 10.55
N LEU A 75 -1.02 11.10 10.20
CA LEU A 75 -2.47 10.94 10.43
C LEU A 75 -3.15 10.69 9.10
N THR A 76 -3.86 9.57 8.96
CA THR A 76 -4.72 9.34 7.79
C THR A 76 -6.17 9.64 8.16
N ALA A 77 -6.90 10.28 7.26
CA ALA A 77 -8.31 10.58 7.46
C ALA A 77 -9.04 10.62 6.12
N GLU A 78 -10.19 9.95 6.05
CA GLU A 78 -11.08 10.03 4.89
C GLU A 78 -11.85 11.35 4.87
N GLN A 79 -12.17 11.86 6.06
CA GLN A 79 -12.87 13.12 6.27
C GLN A 79 -12.03 14.06 7.14
N PRO A 80 -11.05 14.77 6.57
CA PRO A 80 -10.16 15.63 7.33
C PRO A 80 -10.88 16.78 8.03
N ASP A 81 -12.07 17.15 7.56
CA ASP A 81 -12.88 18.22 8.17
C ASP A 81 -13.53 17.81 9.50
N SER A 82 -13.57 16.53 9.83
CA SER A 82 -13.98 16.03 11.16
C SER A 82 -12.90 16.24 12.24
N LEU A 83 -11.65 16.47 11.84
CA LEU A 83 -10.59 16.84 12.76
C LEU A 83 -10.71 18.31 13.18
N LEU A 84 -10.40 18.56 14.45
CA LEU A 84 -10.36 19.93 14.98
C LEU A 84 -9.42 20.81 14.13
N GLN A 85 -9.82 22.04 13.90
CA GLN A 85 -9.01 23.01 13.15
C GLN A 85 -7.62 23.19 13.76
N THR A 86 -7.51 23.09 15.09
CA THR A 86 -6.26 23.15 15.83
C THR A 86 -5.31 22.01 15.50
N VAL A 87 -5.79 20.80 15.24
CA VAL A 87 -4.99 19.66 14.75
C VAL A 87 -4.58 19.89 13.31
N ARG A 88 -5.55 20.24 12.44
CA ARG A 88 -5.28 20.46 11.02
C ARG A 88 -4.26 21.56 10.74
N SER A 89 -4.27 22.63 11.54
CA SER A 89 -3.33 23.75 11.38
C SER A 89 -1.86 23.39 11.72
N ARG A 90 -1.63 22.28 12.43
CA ARG A 90 -0.32 21.77 12.84
C ARG A 90 0.20 20.63 11.97
N CYS A 91 -0.61 20.20 11.00
CA CYS A 91 -0.26 19.13 10.06
C CYS A 91 -0.09 19.69 8.65
N THR A 92 0.91 19.19 7.94
CA THR A 92 1.00 19.40 6.50
C THR A 92 0.02 18.45 5.81
N LYS A 93 -0.94 19.01 5.07
CA LYS A 93 -1.97 18.22 4.40
C LYS A 93 -1.48 17.74 3.05
N PHE A 94 -1.51 16.44 2.86
CA PHE A 94 -1.37 15.78 1.56
C PHE A 94 -2.74 15.19 1.19
N ALA A 95 -3.38 15.74 0.17
CA ALA A 95 -4.59 15.13 -0.38
C ALA A 95 -4.17 13.97 -1.28
N LEU A 96 -4.49 12.76 -0.87
CA LEU A 96 -4.48 11.62 -1.76
C LEU A 96 -5.82 11.65 -2.49
N GLU A 97 -5.79 12.02 -3.77
CA GLU A 97 -6.99 11.80 -4.57
C GLU A 97 -7.27 10.30 -4.57
N PRO A 98 -8.53 9.88 -4.26
CA PRO A 98 -8.88 8.50 -4.49
C PRO A 98 -8.50 8.22 -5.93
N SER A 99 -7.64 7.24 -6.14
CA SER A 99 -7.44 6.72 -7.48
C SER A 99 -8.85 6.35 -7.94
N GLN A 100 -9.47 7.22 -8.74
CA GLN A 100 -10.60 6.82 -9.56
C GLN A 100 -9.97 5.82 -10.52
N ALA A 101 -9.82 4.60 -10.02
CA ALA A 101 -9.45 3.49 -10.86
C ALA A 101 -10.47 3.51 -11.98
N ALA A 102 -10.05 3.88 -13.17
CA ALA A 102 -10.91 3.89 -14.34
C ALA A 102 -11.40 2.46 -14.68
N VAL A 103 -11.05 1.52 -13.81
CA VAL A 103 -11.33 0.09 -13.84
C VAL A 103 -11.58 -0.36 -12.40
N SER A 104 -12.66 -1.07 -12.14
CA SER A 104 -12.90 -1.70 -10.82
C SER A 104 -11.86 -2.79 -10.54
N ASP A 105 -11.66 -3.11 -9.26
CA ASP A 105 -10.74 -4.19 -8.86
C ASP A 105 -11.09 -5.53 -9.52
N GLU A 106 -12.37 -5.80 -9.72
CA GLU A 106 -12.87 -7.02 -10.38
C GLU A 106 -12.54 -7.03 -11.88
N GLU A 107 -12.71 -5.90 -12.56
CA GLU A 107 -12.33 -5.76 -13.98
C GLU A 107 -10.82 -5.86 -14.16
N ALA A 108 -10.03 -5.21 -13.31
CA ALA A 108 -8.58 -5.30 -13.33
C ALA A 108 -8.10 -6.74 -13.05
N ALA A 109 -8.72 -7.43 -12.10
CA ALA A 109 -8.43 -8.83 -11.81
C ALA A 109 -8.80 -9.73 -13.00
N SER A 110 -9.92 -9.48 -13.68
CA SER A 110 -10.32 -10.22 -14.87
C SER A 110 -9.32 -10.05 -16.03
N LEU A 111 -8.79 -8.84 -16.22
CA LEU A 111 -7.77 -8.57 -17.23
C LEU A 111 -6.43 -9.25 -16.90
N LEU A 112 -6.07 -9.32 -15.61
CA LEU A 112 -4.80 -9.88 -15.15
C LEU A 112 -4.80 -11.41 -15.02
N ALA A 113 -5.95 -12.02 -14.78
CA ALA A 113 -6.03 -13.45 -14.51
C ALA A 113 -5.40 -14.34 -15.61
N PRO A 114 -5.60 -14.09 -16.93
CA PRO A 114 -4.94 -14.87 -17.99
C PRO A 114 -3.41 -14.69 -17.99
N TYR A 115 -2.95 -13.47 -17.77
CA TYR A 115 -1.53 -13.14 -17.73
C TYR A 115 -0.83 -13.82 -16.56
N LEU A 116 -1.36 -13.70 -15.33
CA LEU A 116 -0.80 -14.35 -14.14
C LEU A 116 -0.80 -15.88 -14.23
N ALA A 117 -1.84 -16.47 -14.85
CA ALA A 117 -1.89 -17.91 -15.11
C ALA A 117 -0.77 -18.33 -16.08
N ALA A 118 -0.55 -17.57 -17.15
CA ALA A 118 0.51 -17.82 -18.10
C ALA A 118 1.92 -17.71 -17.50
N VAL A 119 2.14 -16.73 -16.62
CA VAL A 119 3.39 -16.58 -15.85
C VAL A 119 3.62 -17.82 -14.97
N ALA A 120 2.61 -18.28 -14.24
CA ALA A 120 2.70 -19.46 -13.38
C ALA A 120 2.95 -20.75 -14.20
N GLU A 121 2.37 -20.86 -15.40
CA GLU A 121 2.58 -21.99 -16.33
C GLU A 121 3.89 -21.90 -17.15
N ARG A 122 4.60 -20.76 -17.05
CA ARG A 122 5.81 -20.44 -17.85
C ARG A 122 5.55 -20.51 -19.37
N ARG A 123 4.38 -20.02 -19.79
CA ARG A 123 3.92 -20.03 -21.17
C ARG A 123 4.08 -18.65 -21.81
N GLU A 124 5.24 -18.41 -22.44
CA GLU A 124 5.60 -17.13 -23.07
C GLU A 124 4.57 -16.69 -24.11
N ASP A 125 4.06 -17.65 -24.93
CA ASP A 125 3.02 -17.39 -25.92
C ASP A 125 1.74 -16.80 -25.30
N ARG A 126 1.32 -17.31 -24.15
CA ARG A 126 0.14 -16.84 -23.42
C ARG A 126 0.42 -15.58 -22.59
N MET A 127 1.63 -15.42 -22.07
CA MET A 127 2.05 -14.20 -21.39
C MET A 127 1.95 -13.01 -22.33
N MET A 128 2.45 -13.17 -23.57
CA MET A 128 2.36 -12.13 -24.59
C MET A 128 0.91 -11.78 -24.90
N LEU A 129 0.04 -12.77 -25.10
CA LEU A 129 -1.39 -12.55 -25.37
C LEU A 129 -2.09 -11.84 -24.19
N GLY A 130 -1.81 -12.24 -22.95
CA GLY A 130 -2.36 -11.60 -21.77
C GLY A 130 -1.89 -10.15 -21.61
N ALA A 131 -0.62 -9.88 -21.86
CA ALA A 131 -0.06 -8.53 -21.82
C ALA A 131 -0.63 -7.64 -22.95
N MET A 132 -0.80 -8.17 -24.17
CA MET A 132 -1.42 -7.42 -25.29
C MET A 132 -2.85 -6.95 -24.95
N GLY A 133 -3.57 -7.67 -24.10
CA GLY A 133 -4.87 -7.24 -23.58
C GLY A 133 -4.81 -5.89 -22.83
N LEU A 134 -3.66 -5.57 -22.22
CA LEU A 134 -3.42 -4.34 -21.49
C LEU A 134 -3.03 -3.15 -22.39
N GLU A 135 -2.57 -3.39 -23.63
CA GLU A 135 -2.10 -2.34 -24.53
C GLU A 135 -3.18 -1.32 -24.88
N LYS A 136 -4.42 -1.78 -25.01
CA LYS A 136 -5.57 -0.94 -25.31
C LYS A 136 -6.19 -0.27 -24.09
N THR A 137 -5.66 -0.53 -22.91
CA THR A 137 -6.18 0.00 -21.66
C THR A 137 -5.81 1.49 -21.53
N PRO A 138 -6.78 2.38 -21.31
CA PRO A 138 -6.49 3.79 -21.06
C PRO A 138 -5.53 3.97 -19.88
N ARG A 139 -4.66 4.97 -19.93
CA ARG A 139 -3.61 5.20 -18.93
C ARG A 139 -4.10 5.14 -17.47
N ARG A 140 -5.24 5.78 -17.16
CA ARG A 140 -5.79 5.75 -15.81
C ARG A 140 -6.19 4.35 -15.37
N ALA A 141 -6.80 3.60 -16.28
CA ALA A 141 -7.16 2.21 -16.05
C ALA A 141 -5.92 1.32 -15.90
N LEU A 142 -4.89 1.55 -16.72
CA LEU A 142 -3.62 0.82 -16.65
C LEU A 142 -2.92 1.01 -15.29
N LEU A 143 -2.95 2.22 -14.71
CA LEU A 143 -2.43 2.44 -13.35
C LEU A 143 -3.18 1.60 -12.30
N GLY A 144 -4.51 1.51 -12.40
CA GLY A 144 -5.31 0.64 -11.54
C GLY A 144 -4.95 -0.84 -11.73
N VAL A 145 -4.82 -1.29 -12.98
CA VAL A 145 -4.43 -2.67 -13.30
C VAL A 145 -3.05 -3.01 -12.75
N LEU A 146 -2.06 -2.12 -12.91
CA LEU A 146 -0.72 -2.32 -12.36
C LEU A 146 -0.73 -2.36 -10.82
N GLY A 147 -1.55 -1.54 -10.18
CA GLY A 147 -1.75 -1.59 -8.72
C GLY A 147 -2.31 -2.95 -8.26
N ILE A 148 -3.32 -3.50 -8.96
CA ILE A 148 -3.85 -4.83 -8.67
C ILE A 148 -2.83 -5.93 -8.95
N LEU A 149 -2.02 -5.80 -10.01
CA LEU A 149 -0.90 -6.72 -10.28
C LEU A 149 0.11 -6.71 -9.13
N GLN A 150 0.48 -5.54 -8.63
CA GLN A 150 1.40 -5.40 -7.51
C GLN A 150 0.85 -6.07 -6.24
N VAL A 151 -0.44 -5.88 -5.94
CA VAL A 151 -1.11 -6.55 -4.83
C VAL A 151 -1.09 -8.08 -5.01
N ALA A 152 -1.35 -8.60 -6.21
CA ALA A 152 -1.31 -10.03 -6.48
C ALA A 152 0.09 -10.62 -6.29
N VAL A 153 1.14 -9.93 -6.75
CA VAL A 153 2.53 -10.36 -6.54
C VAL A 153 2.90 -10.32 -5.05
N ARG A 154 2.49 -9.28 -4.32
CA ARG A 154 2.66 -9.20 -2.86
C ARG A 154 1.99 -10.38 -2.16
N ASP A 155 0.74 -10.67 -2.49
CA ASP A 155 0.00 -11.79 -1.91
C ASP A 155 0.70 -13.13 -2.23
N ALA A 156 1.30 -13.27 -3.43
CA ALA A 156 2.11 -14.45 -3.77
C ALA A 156 3.37 -14.56 -2.91
N ILE A 157 4.04 -13.47 -2.59
CA ILE A 157 5.19 -13.44 -1.67
C ILE A 157 4.76 -13.91 -0.28
N PHE A 158 3.62 -13.44 0.24
CA PHE A 158 3.13 -13.88 1.55
C PHE A 158 2.78 -15.37 1.56
N VAL A 159 2.15 -15.88 0.50
CA VAL A 159 1.85 -17.31 0.35
C VAL A 159 3.15 -18.13 0.31
N SER A 160 4.15 -17.70 -0.46
CA SER A 160 5.44 -18.41 -0.59
C SER A 160 6.22 -18.48 0.73
N LYS A 161 6.02 -17.48 1.61
CA LYS A 161 6.64 -17.40 2.95
C LYS A 161 5.77 -18.01 4.06
N ALA A 162 4.60 -18.56 3.73
CA ALA A 162 3.63 -19.08 4.69
C ALA A 162 3.24 -18.06 5.79
N LEU A 163 3.20 -16.78 5.45
CA LEU A 163 2.85 -15.71 6.40
C LEU A 163 1.32 -15.67 6.61
N PRO A 164 0.86 -15.48 7.86
CA PRO A 164 -0.56 -15.52 8.22
C PRO A 164 -1.27 -14.20 7.84
N GLN A 165 -1.38 -13.90 6.55
CA GLN A 165 -2.11 -12.73 6.08
C GLN A 165 -3.26 -13.11 5.16
N LYS A 166 -4.36 -12.34 5.25
CA LYS A 166 -5.45 -12.46 4.29
C LYS A 166 -5.02 -11.86 2.94
N PRO A 167 -5.31 -12.53 1.82
CA PRO A 167 -5.06 -11.94 0.50
C PRO A 167 -5.89 -10.67 0.35
N LEU A 168 -5.24 -9.58 -0.10
CA LEU A 168 -5.91 -8.30 -0.36
C LEU A 168 -6.74 -8.35 -1.64
N GLN A 169 -6.38 -9.27 -2.59
CA GLN A 169 -7.14 -9.45 -3.83
C GLN A 169 -7.74 -10.86 -3.92
N PRO A 170 -8.94 -11.06 -3.33
CA PRO A 170 -9.60 -12.39 -3.31
C PRO A 170 -9.92 -12.92 -4.71
N ALA A 171 -10.20 -12.05 -5.67
CA ALA A 171 -10.54 -12.43 -7.05
C ALA A 171 -9.38 -13.15 -7.77
N LEU A 172 -8.13 -12.86 -7.40
CA LEU A 172 -6.93 -13.47 -7.98
C LEU A 172 -6.32 -14.60 -7.13
N ARG A 173 -7.02 -15.07 -6.11
CA ARG A 173 -6.48 -16.05 -5.14
C ARG A 173 -5.88 -17.30 -5.79
N LYS A 174 -6.52 -17.85 -6.82
CA LYS A 174 -6.03 -19.05 -7.53
C LYS A 174 -4.71 -18.75 -8.25
N GLN A 175 -4.67 -17.64 -8.98
CA GLN A 175 -3.49 -17.20 -9.71
C GLN A 175 -2.34 -16.87 -8.78
N THR A 176 -2.60 -16.19 -7.69
CA THR A 176 -1.65 -15.86 -6.64
C THR A 176 -1.02 -17.13 -6.02
N GLN A 177 -1.83 -18.15 -5.72
CA GLN A 177 -1.33 -19.44 -5.22
C GLN A 177 -0.48 -20.17 -6.25
N ALA A 178 -0.91 -20.20 -7.52
CA ALA A 178 -0.14 -20.80 -8.60
C ALA A 178 1.20 -20.09 -8.80
N LEU A 179 1.19 -18.75 -8.77
CA LEU A 179 2.39 -17.93 -8.89
C LEU A 179 3.39 -18.20 -7.75
N ALA A 180 2.89 -18.26 -6.51
CA ALA A 180 3.71 -18.57 -5.33
C ALA A 180 4.38 -19.95 -5.38
N GLY A 181 3.76 -20.92 -6.05
CA GLY A 181 4.32 -22.25 -6.25
C GLY A 181 5.28 -22.36 -7.44
N ALA A 182 5.15 -21.50 -8.45
CA ALA A 182 5.90 -21.57 -9.70
C ALA A 182 7.13 -20.65 -9.74
N VAL A 183 7.10 -19.53 -9.01
CA VAL A 183 8.12 -18.47 -9.04
C VAL A 183 8.82 -18.38 -7.68
N SER A 184 10.15 -18.26 -7.70
CA SER A 184 10.91 -18.09 -6.46
C SER A 184 10.58 -16.77 -5.77
N THR A 185 10.67 -16.73 -4.44
CA THR A 185 10.39 -15.51 -3.66
C THR A 185 11.30 -14.34 -4.07
N GLU A 186 12.57 -14.62 -4.39
CA GLU A 186 13.51 -13.60 -4.85
C GLU A 186 13.05 -12.97 -6.16
N ARG A 187 12.55 -13.79 -7.09
CA ARG A 187 12.02 -13.31 -8.35
C ARG A 187 10.73 -12.52 -8.15
N LEU A 188 9.84 -12.97 -7.25
CA LEU A 188 8.61 -12.23 -6.90
C LEU A 188 8.93 -10.85 -6.31
N LEU A 189 9.95 -10.73 -5.47
CA LEU A 189 10.40 -9.43 -4.95
C LEU A 189 10.93 -8.52 -6.07
N ALA A 190 11.76 -9.06 -6.96
CA ALA A 190 12.25 -8.29 -8.11
C ALA A 190 11.11 -7.82 -9.03
N VAL A 191 10.11 -8.66 -9.25
CA VAL A 191 8.90 -8.30 -10.02
C VAL A 191 8.09 -7.23 -9.29
N TYR A 192 7.95 -7.31 -7.98
CA TYR A 192 7.27 -6.29 -7.18
C TYR A 192 7.91 -4.91 -7.35
N ASP A 193 9.23 -4.82 -7.19
CA ASP A 193 10.00 -3.60 -7.38
C ASP A 193 9.92 -3.08 -8.83
N PHE A 194 9.92 -4.01 -9.80
CA PHE A 194 9.79 -3.66 -11.20
C PHE A 194 8.41 -3.06 -11.54
N ILE A 195 7.33 -3.56 -10.93
CA ILE A 195 5.98 -2.99 -11.11
C ILE A 195 5.95 -1.55 -10.58
N ASP A 196 6.62 -1.23 -9.49
CA ASP A 196 6.75 0.15 -8.99
C ASP A 196 7.37 1.08 -10.05
N VAL A 197 8.43 0.62 -10.70
CA VAL A 197 9.06 1.35 -11.81
C VAL A 197 8.10 1.56 -12.98
N LEU A 198 7.27 0.55 -13.30
CA LEU A 198 6.27 0.66 -14.35
C LEU A 198 5.17 1.67 -14.00
N ILE A 199 4.67 1.64 -12.76
CA ILE A 199 3.69 2.61 -12.25
C ILE A 199 4.23 4.03 -12.35
N ASP A 200 5.48 4.27 -11.94
CA ASP A 200 6.13 5.57 -12.06
C ASP A 200 6.25 6.01 -13.54
N ARG A 201 6.68 5.13 -14.43
CA ARG A 201 6.77 5.42 -15.87
C ARG A 201 5.40 5.77 -16.48
N VAL A 202 4.35 5.02 -16.17
CA VAL A 202 2.99 5.32 -16.63
C VAL A 202 2.49 6.64 -16.05
N SER A 203 2.78 6.91 -14.78
CA SER A 203 2.43 8.20 -14.14
C SER A 203 3.09 9.40 -14.83
N ARG A 204 4.28 9.21 -15.41
CA ARG A 204 5.04 10.20 -16.19
C ARG A 204 4.81 10.14 -17.72
N ASN A 205 3.67 9.61 -18.15
CA ASN A 205 3.26 9.54 -19.57
C ASN A 205 3.94 8.47 -20.45
N ALA A 206 4.46 7.37 -19.91
CA ALA A 206 4.87 6.25 -20.73
C ALA A 206 3.68 5.65 -21.51
N ALA A 207 3.93 5.24 -22.76
CA ALA A 207 2.92 4.59 -23.58
C ALA A 207 2.57 3.19 -23.06
N SER A 208 1.29 2.78 -23.14
CA SER A 208 0.82 1.46 -22.69
C SER A 208 1.57 0.33 -23.41
N ALA A 209 1.91 0.48 -24.67
CA ALA A 209 2.70 -0.49 -25.43
C ALA A 209 4.08 -0.75 -24.83
N ALA A 210 4.75 0.29 -24.29
CA ALA A 210 6.04 0.12 -23.62
C ALA A 210 5.92 -0.69 -22.31
N VAL A 211 4.82 -0.54 -21.59
CA VAL A 211 4.51 -1.32 -20.39
C VAL A 211 4.24 -2.77 -20.73
N THR A 212 3.44 -3.01 -21.78
CA THR A 212 3.14 -4.37 -22.27
C THR A 212 4.41 -5.10 -22.67
N CYS A 213 5.29 -4.43 -23.43
CA CYS A 213 6.58 -4.99 -23.83
C CYS A 213 7.45 -5.34 -22.59
N ALA A 214 7.52 -4.45 -21.61
CA ALA A 214 8.28 -4.66 -20.39
C ALA A 214 7.74 -5.85 -19.56
N LEU A 215 6.41 -6.01 -19.46
CA LEU A 215 5.78 -7.15 -18.77
C LEU A 215 6.06 -8.50 -19.47
N THR A 216 6.41 -8.50 -20.74
CA THR A 216 6.74 -9.74 -21.48
C THR A 216 8.22 -10.08 -21.51
N SER A 217 9.10 -9.09 -21.34
CA SER A 217 10.57 -9.29 -21.45
C SER A 217 11.26 -9.45 -20.09
N ASP A 218 10.72 -8.88 -19.02
CA ASP A 218 11.43 -8.76 -17.75
C ASP A 218 10.83 -9.59 -16.60
N ILE A 219 9.71 -10.28 -16.84
CA ILE A 219 9.05 -11.19 -15.88
C ILE A 219 9.21 -12.65 -16.29
#